data_191673b10272cab814c7d9a5c3eabfff
#
_entry.id   191673b10272cab814c7d9a5c3eabfff
#
_cell.length_a   1.000
_cell.length_b   1.000
_cell.length_c   1.000
_cell.angle_alpha   90.00
_cell.angle_beta   90.00
_cell.angle_gamma   90.00
#
_symmetry.space_group_name_H-M   'P 1'
#
loop_
_entity.id
_entity.type
_entity.pdbx_description
1 polymer ?
#
loop_
_entity_poly.entity_id
_entity_poly.type
_entity_poly.pdbx_seq_one_letter_code
_entity_poly.pdbx_strand_id
1 'polypeptide(L)'
;MKIDKLVILSCFLFILTACGNEGTLSPSNIKENYYAADSTATDLESQLKCAFYKRDSSYLLFNDTLRYEPLGKDTNGDMLYYTETVDIGYVMTSNTMPSKYIYQYLTTMNEKQGAVDFIEANLLPHLSVKLRPFSWLLINHIAKYITDDGVSYSYDSDKSYAVGDRCTALAMGGLSNLSDSARAAFTQSVLTGILQNKVSKQTSETLQSFVKYGSALYGTSSSESPATEDENMVLMKTSGFISPYYWGDYPYLGLYPSKDQDLASFVELVLTQTADEVESAYADYPIVIKKYNAMKKIIINLGYIY
;
A
#
# COMPACT_ATOMS: atom_id res chain seq x y z
N MET A 1 28.92 18.06 63.08
CA MET A 1 28.46 17.00 62.20
C MET A 1 26.99 16.63 62.41
N LYS A 2 26.14 17.60 62.75
CA LYS A 2 24.64 17.38 62.84
C LYS A 2 23.83 18.30 61.94
N ILE A 3 24.46 19.23 61.22
CA ILE A 3 23.80 20.21 60.37
C ILE A 3 23.54 19.61 58.97
N ASP A 4 24.43 18.74 58.49
CA ASP A 4 24.33 18.19 57.13
C ASP A 4 23.13 17.25 56.95
N LYS A 5 22.72 16.55 57.99
CA LYS A 5 21.53 15.66 57.90
C LYS A 5 20.20 16.40 57.85
N LEU A 6 20.14 17.59 58.46
CA LEU A 6 18.92 18.41 58.47
C LEU A 6 18.72 19.11 57.12
N VAL A 7 19.82 19.53 56.48
CA VAL A 7 19.77 20.14 55.13
C VAL A 7 19.37 19.13 54.09
N ILE A 8 19.88 17.88 54.14
CA ILE A 8 19.52 16.80 53.24
C ILE A 8 18.04 16.40 53.39
N LEU A 9 17.54 16.36 54.64
CA LEU A 9 16.13 16.05 54.90
C LEU A 9 15.20 17.17 54.42
N SER A 10 15.62 18.45 54.52
CA SER A 10 14.86 19.60 54.01
C SER A 10 14.80 19.60 52.47
N CYS A 11 15.91 19.28 51.77
CA CYS A 11 15.92 19.16 50.31
C CYS A 11 15.04 17.98 49.82
N PHE A 12 14.96 16.87 50.57
CA PHE A 12 14.09 15.75 50.21
C PHE A 12 12.59 16.06 50.38
N LEU A 13 12.21 16.91 51.35
CA LEU A 13 10.82 17.34 51.49
C LEU A 13 10.34 18.30 50.41
N PHE A 14 11.23 19.09 49.80
CA PHE A 14 10.85 19.98 48.68
C PHE A 14 10.65 19.27 47.37
N ILE A 15 11.20 18.07 47.19
CA ILE A 15 11.01 17.27 45.96
C ILE A 15 9.61 16.58 45.93
N LEU A 16 8.99 16.37 47.09
CA LEU A 16 7.67 15.70 47.19
C LEU A 16 6.48 16.64 46.98
N THR A 17 6.70 17.96 46.96
CA THR A 17 5.60 18.94 46.72
C THR A 17 5.52 19.44 45.27
N ALA A 18 6.42 19.01 44.37
CA ALA A 18 6.43 19.40 42.96
C ALA A 18 5.49 18.56 42.07
N CYS A 19 4.83 17.51 42.62
CA CYS A 19 3.90 16.67 41.89
C CYS A 19 2.45 16.87 42.31
N GLY A 20 2.00 18.11 42.40
CA GLY A 20 0.62 18.32 42.85
C GLY A 20 -0.07 19.52 42.24
N ASN A 21 -0.26 19.55 40.97
CA ASN A 21 -1.34 20.26 40.23
C ASN A 21 -1.21 20.03 38.73
N GLU A 22 -1.10 18.79 38.31
CA GLU A 22 -1.55 18.51 36.95
C GLU A 22 -3.08 18.61 36.98
N GLY A 23 -3.61 19.68 36.39
CA GLY A 23 -5.04 19.81 36.16
C GLY A 23 -5.49 18.59 35.41
N THR A 24 -6.65 18.06 35.74
CA THR A 24 -7.32 16.99 34.97
C THR A 24 -7.25 17.35 33.50
N LEU A 25 -6.50 16.58 32.72
CA LEU A 25 -6.48 16.74 31.27
C LEU A 25 -7.93 16.58 30.78
N SER A 26 -8.53 17.67 30.32
CA SER A 26 -9.81 17.57 29.65
C SER A 26 -9.56 16.77 28.37
N PRO A 27 -10.44 15.78 28.04
CA PRO A 27 -10.34 15.11 26.75
C PRO A 27 -10.33 16.17 25.65
N SER A 28 -9.29 16.14 24.81
CA SER A 28 -9.29 16.98 23.62
C SER A 28 -10.48 16.53 22.76
N ASN A 29 -11.38 17.43 22.39
CA ASN A 29 -12.48 17.16 21.44
C ASN A 29 -11.94 16.95 20.00
N ILE A 30 -10.72 16.43 19.87
CA ILE A 30 -10.10 16.15 18.57
C ILE A 30 -10.83 14.95 17.96
N LYS A 31 -11.26 15.07 16.73
CA LYS A 31 -11.83 13.98 15.96
C LYS A 31 -10.80 12.82 15.89
N GLU A 32 -11.15 11.66 16.42
CA GLU A 32 -10.23 10.51 16.51
C GLU A 32 -9.93 9.88 15.14
N ASN A 33 -10.80 10.07 14.16
CA ASN A 33 -10.68 9.45 12.84
C ASN A 33 -11.01 10.46 11.72
N TYR A 34 -9.97 10.97 11.09
CA TYR A 34 -10.08 11.93 9.99
C TYR A 34 -10.45 11.30 8.63
N TYR A 35 -10.43 9.97 8.51
CA TYR A 35 -10.94 9.27 7.33
C TYR A 35 -12.46 9.21 7.30
N ALA A 36 -13.11 9.27 8.44
CA ALA A 36 -14.56 9.19 8.52
C ALA A 36 -15.22 10.51 8.10
N ALA A 37 -16.19 10.43 7.19
CA ALA A 37 -17.06 11.55 6.89
C ALA A 37 -17.95 11.91 8.09
N ASP A 38 -18.38 13.17 8.17
CA ASP A 38 -19.34 13.59 9.17
C ASP A 38 -20.71 12.96 8.87
N SER A 39 -21.19 12.12 9.78
CA SER A 39 -22.47 11.42 9.62
C SER A 39 -23.70 12.35 9.74
N THR A 40 -23.50 13.58 10.19
CA THR A 40 -24.55 14.61 10.31
C THR A 40 -24.57 15.56 9.12
N ALA A 41 -23.56 15.50 8.25
CA ALA A 41 -23.48 16.34 7.07
C ALA A 41 -24.59 15.99 6.04
N THR A 42 -25.14 17.03 5.42
CA THR A 42 -26.25 16.91 4.47
C THR A 42 -25.82 17.00 3.01
N ASP A 43 -24.56 17.28 2.74
CA ASP A 43 -24.02 17.30 1.39
C ASP A 43 -23.91 15.89 0.79
N LEU A 44 -24.05 15.80 -0.52
CA LEU A 44 -24.10 14.54 -1.25
C LEU A 44 -22.80 13.74 -1.15
N GLU A 45 -21.64 14.40 -1.09
CA GLU A 45 -20.34 13.73 -0.97
C GLU A 45 -20.21 13.04 0.38
N SER A 46 -20.53 13.73 1.48
CA SER A 46 -20.50 13.16 2.83
C SER A 46 -21.48 11.99 2.97
N GLN A 47 -22.68 12.12 2.38
CA GLN A 47 -23.66 11.04 2.36
C GLN A 47 -23.15 9.80 1.60
N LEU A 48 -22.51 10.01 0.44
CA LEU A 48 -21.90 8.92 -0.36
C LEU A 48 -20.80 8.21 0.43
N LYS A 49 -19.88 8.97 1.07
CA LYS A 49 -18.82 8.43 1.93
C LYS A 49 -19.37 7.60 3.09
N CYS A 50 -20.40 8.10 3.77
CA CYS A 50 -21.05 7.41 4.88
C CYS A 50 -21.77 6.12 4.42
N ALA A 51 -22.47 6.17 3.29
CA ALA A 51 -23.17 5.02 2.72
C ALA A 51 -22.19 3.92 2.31
N PHE A 52 -21.09 4.29 1.64
CA PHE A 52 -20.02 3.39 1.27
C PHE A 52 -19.41 2.70 2.50
N TYR A 53 -19.02 3.47 3.53
CA TYR A 53 -18.43 2.89 4.74
C TYR A 53 -19.37 1.90 5.44
N LYS A 54 -20.66 2.24 5.54
CA LYS A 54 -21.67 1.35 6.16
C LYS A 54 -21.80 0.01 5.43
N ARG A 55 -21.70 0.02 4.11
CA ARG A 55 -21.84 -1.17 3.28
C ARG A 55 -20.54 -1.97 3.18
N ASP A 56 -19.42 -1.28 2.98
CA ASP A 56 -18.16 -1.89 2.52
C ASP A 56 -17.06 -1.92 3.58
N SER A 57 -17.27 -1.28 4.76
CA SER A 57 -16.32 -1.25 5.88
C SER A 57 -14.94 -0.70 5.49
N SER A 58 -14.89 0.21 4.51
CA SER A 58 -13.70 0.89 4.02
C SER A 58 -14.02 2.37 3.84
N TYR A 59 -13.06 3.27 4.13
CA TYR A 59 -13.29 4.70 3.98
C TYR A 59 -13.14 5.13 2.53
N LEU A 60 -13.86 6.19 2.17
CA LEU A 60 -13.85 6.77 0.83
C LEU A 60 -13.38 8.21 0.88
N LEU A 61 -12.38 8.53 0.06
CA LEU A 61 -11.79 9.85 -0.07
C LEU A 61 -11.83 10.31 -1.54
N PHE A 62 -12.08 11.61 -1.77
CA PHE A 62 -12.02 12.25 -3.09
C PHE A 62 -10.97 13.35 -3.18
N ASN A 63 -10.26 13.59 -2.07
CA ASN A 63 -9.05 14.40 -1.98
C ASN A 63 -8.12 13.77 -0.94
N ASP A 64 -6.86 14.16 -0.95
CA ASP A 64 -5.84 13.63 -0.04
C ASP A 64 -5.78 14.34 1.30
N THR A 65 -6.51 15.43 1.51
CA THR A 65 -6.50 16.19 2.76
C THR A 65 -7.36 15.51 3.81
N LEU A 66 -6.74 15.04 4.87
CA LEU A 66 -7.42 14.46 6.03
C LEU A 66 -7.77 15.51 7.06
N ARG A 67 -6.87 16.47 7.29
CA ARG A 67 -7.02 17.48 8.32
C ARG A 67 -6.52 18.83 7.80
N TYR A 68 -7.29 19.86 8.05
CA TYR A 68 -6.94 21.25 7.74
C TYR A 68 -7.51 22.14 8.84
N GLU A 69 -6.68 22.54 9.80
CA GLU A 69 -7.12 23.26 11.00
C GLU A 69 -6.26 24.49 11.25
N PRO A 70 -6.85 25.62 11.67
CA PRO A 70 -6.09 26.81 11.99
C PRO A 70 -5.25 26.59 13.26
N LEU A 71 -3.96 26.92 13.19
CA LEU A 71 -3.03 26.90 14.33
C LEU A 71 -2.94 28.25 15.06
N GLY A 72 -3.45 29.33 14.44
CA GLY A 72 -3.30 30.68 14.90
C GLY A 72 -2.61 31.57 13.90
N LYS A 73 -2.16 32.75 14.33
CA LYS A 73 -1.50 33.71 13.45
C LYS A 73 0.01 33.68 13.66
N ASP A 74 0.77 33.88 12.59
CA ASP A 74 2.21 34.09 12.66
C ASP A 74 2.52 35.53 13.16
N THR A 75 3.82 35.87 13.19
CA THR A 75 4.31 37.19 13.60
C THR A 75 3.90 38.32 12.66
N ASN A 76 3.52 38.00 11.42
CA ASN A 76 3.06 38.95 10.41
C ASN A 76 1.54 39.14 10.43
N GLY A 77 0.83 38.32 11.23
CA GLY A 77 -0.63 38.33 11.32
C GLY A 77 -1.33 37.36 10.34
N ASP A 78 -0.58 36.58 9.56
CA ASP A 78 -1.11 35.59 8.63
C ASP A 78 -1.54 34.32 9.36
N MET A 79 -2.66 33.73 8.93
CA MET A 79 -3.19 32.51 9.54
C MET A 79 -2.34 31.30 9.15
N LEU A 80 -1.83 30.60 10.17
CA LEU A 80 -1.16 29.31 10.01
C LEU A 80 -2.17 28.17 10.08
N TYR A 81 -1.94 27.14 9.28
CA TYR A 81 -2.78 25.94 9.25
C TYR A 81 -1.96 24.68 9.47
N TYR A 82 -2.49 23.76 10.25
CA TYR A 82 -2.05 22.39 10.28
C TYR A 82 -2.72 21.62 9.15
N THR A 83 -1.91 21.03 8.29
CA THR A 83 -2.41 20.22 7.16
C THR A 83 -1.86 18.81 7.29
N GLU A 84 -2.78 17.82 7.28
CA GLU A 84 -2.44 16.39 7.23
C GLU A 84 -3.02 15.81 5.96
N THR A 85 -2.19 15.13 5.18
CA THR A 85 -2.60 14.50 3.94
C THR A 85 -2.38 13.00 3.98
N VAL A 86 -3.09 12.28 3.11
CA VAL A 86 -2.82 10.86 2.86
C VAL A 86 -1.50 10.76 2.11
N ASP A 87 -0.50 10.14 2.73
CA ASP A 87 0.77 9.85 2.09
C ASP A 87 0.84 8.36 1.70
N ILE A 88 0.59 8.09 0.41
CA ILE A 88 0.65 6.73 -0.14
C ILE A 88 2.10 6.30 -0.37
N GLY A 89 2.99 7.25 -0.59
CA GLY A 89 4.42 7.00 -0.84
C GLY A 89 5.26 6.83 0.44
N TYR A 90 4.64 6.97 1.62
CA TYR A 90 5.36 6.90 2.87
C TYR A 90 5.97 5.52 3.12
N VAL A 91 7.27 5.49 3.37
CA VAL A 91 8.05 4.30 3.74
C VAL A 91 8.84 4.56 5.01
N MET A 92 8.74 3.66 5.99
CA MET A 92 9.43 3.79 7.28
C MET A 92 10.92 3.36 7.25
N THR A 93 11.51 3.21 6.07
CA THR A 93 12.91 2.76 5.94
C THR A 93 13.80 3.89 5.43
N SER A 94 14.98 4.07 6.05
CA SER A 94 15.95 5.09 5.67
C SER A 94 16.65 4.85 4.34
N ASN A 95 16.44 3.69 3.71
CA ASN A 95 17.15 3.28 2.49
C ASN A 95 16.30 3.39 1.21
N THR A 96 15.08 3.86 1.31
CA THR A 96 14.22 4.06 0.15
C THR A 96 14.09 5.55 -0.16
N MET A 97 14.34 5.90 -1.42
CA MET A 97 14.05 7.24 -1.92
C MET A 97 12.55 7.48 -1.88
N PRO A 98 12.08 8.50 -1.17
CA PRO A 98 10.64 8.76 -1.07
C PRO A 98 10.08 9.12 -2.44
N SER A 99 8.95 8.51 -2.79
CA SER A 99 8.15 8.93 -3.94
C SER A 99 7.10 9.93 -3.48
N LYS A 100 6.86 10.95 -4.28
CA LYS A 100 5.79 11.92 -4.07
C LYS A 100 4.72 11.72 -5.13
N TYR A 101 3.45 11.73 -4.72
CA TYR A 101 2.31 11.69 -5.62
C TYR A 101 1.62 13.05 -5.65
N ILE A 102 1.26 13.50 -6.86
CA ILE A 102 0.46 14.70 -7.08
C ILE A 102 -0.84 14.28 -7.76
N TYR A 103 -1.95 14.79 -7.24
CA TYR A 103 -3.28 14.36 -7.63
C TYR A 103 -4.06 15.47 -8.32
N GLN A 104 -4.85 15.09 -9.32
CA GLN A 104 -5.97 15.89 -9.81
C GLN A 104 -7.25 15.23 -9.31
N TYR A 105 -8.18 16.00 -8.77
CA TYR A 105 -9.38 15.46 -8.13
C TYR A 105 -10.56 15.37 -9.09
N LEU A 106 -11.49 14.47 -8.78
CA LEU A 106 -12.82 14.43 -9.40
C LEU A 106 -13.59 15.66 -8.95
N THR A 107 -14.22 16.36 -9.88
CA THR A 107 -14.83 17.67 -9.63
C THR A 107 -16.37 17.59 -9.45
N THR A 108 -17.02 16.66 -10.12
CA THR A 108 -18.48 16.52 -10.10
C THR A 108 -18.94 15.31 -9.31
N MET A 109 -20.16 15.39 -8.76
CA MET A 109 -20.76 14.25 -8.06
C MET A 109 -21.02 13.06 -8.97
N ASN A 110 -21.28 13.29 -10.26
CA ASN A 110 -21.44 12.21 -11.24
C ASN A 110 -20.13 11.42 -11.43
N GLU A 111 -18.99 12.10 -11.52
CA GLU A 111 -17.67 11.44 -11.59
C GLU A 111 -17.40 10.64 -10.31
N LYS A 112 -17.66 11.23 -9.14
CA LYS A 112 -17.47 10.57 -7.85
C LYS A 112 -18.34 9.33 -7.70
N GLN A 113 -19.62 9.43 -8.05
CA GLN A 113 -20.54 8.29 -8.02
C GLN A 113 -20.10 7.20 -9.02
N GLY A 114 -19.78 7.57 -10.26
CA GLY A 114 -19.30 6.62 -11.27
C GLY A 114 -18.02 5.89 -10.86
N ALA A 115 -17.11 6.57 -10.15
CA ALA A 115 -15.91 5.95 -9.59
C ALA A 115 -16.26 4.95 -8.46
N VAL A 116 -17.22 5.26 -7.61
CA VAL A 116 -17.73 4.34 -6.57
C VAL A 116 -18.40 3.13 -7.20
N ASP A 117 -19.30 3.35 -8.16
CA ASP A 117 -19.99 2.27 -8.86
C ASP A 117 -18.99 1.30 -9.54
N PHE A 118 -17.90 1.84 -10.08
CA PHE A 118 -16.84 1.02 -10.66
C PHE A 118 -16.17 0.09 -9.64
N ILE A 119 -15.72 0.62 -8.50
CA ILE A 119 -15.04 -0.22 -7.50
C ILE A 119 -15.99 -1.26 -6.88
N GLU A 120 -17.27 -0.91 -6.71
CA GLU A 120 -18.30 -1.82 -6.22
C GLU A 120 -18.59 -2.96 -7.19
N ALA A 121 -18.61 -2.65 -8.48
CA ALA A 121 -18.90 -3.64 -9.51
C ALA A 121 -17.69 -4.53 -9.87
N ASN A 122 -16.45 -3.99 -9.80
CA ASN A 122 -15.28 -4.64 -10.40
C ASN A 122 -14.19 -5.04 -9.40
N LEU A 123 -14.07 -4.36 -8.26
CA LEU A 123 -13.00 -4.66 -7.30
C LEU A 123 -13.51 -5.34 -6.04
N LEU A 124 -14.55 -4.79 -5.41
CA LEU A 124 -15.05 -5.29 -4.13
C LEU A 124 -15.58 -6.73 -4.17
N PRO A 125 -16.15 -7.24 -5.28
CA PRO A 125 -16.56 -8.65 -5.37
C PRO A 125 -15.39 -9.63 -5.17
N HIS A 126 -14.17 -9.22 -5.53
CA HIS A 126 -12.95 -10.02 -5.37
C HIS A 126 -12.27 -9.87 -4.02
N LEU A 127 -12.72 -8.95 -3.18
CA LEU A 127 -12.07 -8.60 -1.91
C LEU A 127 -12.99 -8.84 -0.72
N SER A 128 -12.71 -9.85 0.09
CA SER A 128 -13.38 -9.97 1.39
C SER A 128 -13.11 -8.71 2.24
N VAL A 129 -13.96 -8.42 3.21
CA VAL A 129 -13.82 -7.24 4.10
C VAL A 129 -12.40 -7.11 4.71
N LYS A 130 -11.79 -8.26 5.05
CA LYS A 130 -10.45 -8.29 5.65
C LYS A 130 -9.33 -7.95 4.64
N LEU A 131 -9.56 -8.15 3.33
CA LEU A 131 -8.57 -7.86 2.28
C LEU A 131 -8.73 -6.45 1.71
N ARG A 132 -9.89 -5.81 1.87
CA ARG A 132 -10.14 -4.45 1.40
C ARG A 132 -9.12 -3.47 1.95
N PRO A 133 -8.68 -2.47 1.17
CA PRO A 133 -7.94 -1.33 1.68
C PRO A 133 -8.69 -0.65 2.83
N PHE A 134 -7.95 -0.09 3.80
CA PHE A 134 -8.55 0.69 4.87
C PHE A 134 -9.31 1.91 4.32
N SER A 135 -8.75 2.55 3.28
CA SER A 135 -9.41 3.62 2.54
C SER A 135 -9.11 3.56 1.05
N TRP A 136 -10.04 4.10 0.27
CA TRP A 136 -9.92 4.34 -1.16
C TRP A 136 -9.82 5.84 -1.42
N LEU A 137 -8.84 6.28 -2.22
CA LEU A 137 -8.73 7.64 -2.72
C LEU A 137 -9.06 7.62 -4.22
N LEU A 138 -10.27 8.06 -4.57
CA LEU A 138 -10.78 8.09 -5.95
C LEU A 138 -10.58 9.47 -6.53
N ILE A 139 -9.71 9.59 -7.51
CA ILE A 139 -9.24 10.86 -8.07
C ILE A 139 -9.21 10.81 -9.60
N ASN A 140 -9.05 11.96 -10.24
CA ASN A 140 -9.02 12.03 -11.69
C ASN A 140 -7.69 11.50 -12.26
N HIS A 141 -6.55 11.93 -11.68
CA HIS A 141 -5.21 11.61 -12.20
C HIS A 141 -4.17 11.53 -11.08
N ILE A 142 -3.16 10.67 -11.27
CA ILE A 142 -2.02 10.48 -10.37
C ILE A 142 -0.73 10.68 -11.15
N ALA A 143 0.07 11.68 -10.76
CA ALA A 143 1.45 11.83 -11.24
C ALA A 143 2.43 11.42 -10.13
N LYS A 144 3.38 10.55 -10.45
CA LYS A 144 4.45 10.14 -9.54
C LYS A 144 5.70 10.96 -9.82
N TYR A 145 6.32 11.39 -8.73
CA TYR A 145 7.60 12.07 -8.73
C TYR A 145 8.60 11.30 -7.87
N ILE A 146 9.85 11.28 -8.29
CA ILE A 146 10.96 10.65 -7.59
C ILE A 146 12.04 11.67 -7.28
N THR A 147 12.89 11.36 -6.33
CA THR A 147 14.04 12.17 -5.92
C THR A 147 15.26 11.29 -5.71
N ASP A 148 16.42 11.80 -6.08
CA ASP A 148 17.71 11.17 -5.83
C ASP A 148 18.43 11.78 -4.61
N ASP A 149 18.04 13.00 -4.21
CA ASP A 149 18.66 13.78 -3.13
C ASP A 149 17.75 14.03 -1.91
N GLY A 150 16.47 13.58 -1.98
CA GLY A 150 15.45 13.81 -0.96
C GLY A 150 14.92 15.25 -0.90
N VAL A 151 15.36 16.15 -1.78
CA VAL A 151 15.02 17.58 -1.80
C VAL A 151 14.32 17.97 -3.10
N SER A 152 14.94 17.60 -4.22
CA SER A 152 14.45 17.94 -5.58
C SER A 152 13.68 16.77 -6.16
N TYR A 153 12.45 17.00 -6.59
CA TYR A 153 11.59 15.98 -7.17
C TYR A 153 11.43 16.20 -8.66
N SER A 154 11.64 15.13 -9.44
CA SER A 154 11.39 15.09 -10.87
C SER A 154 10.21 14.20 -11.20
N TYR A 155 9.46 14.55 -12.25
CA TYR A 155 8.39 13.72 -12.77
C TYR A 155 8.94 12.36 -13.22
N ASP A 156 8.31 11.28 -12.76
CA ASP A 156 8.63 9.89 -13.15
C ASP A 156 7.63 9.39 -14.18
N SER A 157 6.36 9.30 -13.79
CA SER A 157 5.32 8.72 -14.65
C SER A 157 3.92 9.00 -14.11
N ASP A 158 2.93 8.90 -14.98
CA ASP A 158 1.55 8.81 -14.59
C ASP A 158 1.25 7.39 -14.07
N LYS A 159 0.41 7.32 -13.06
CA LYS A 159 -0.02 6.05 -12.47
C LYS A 159 -1.53 5.88 -12.58
N SER A 160 -1.95 4.71 -12.99
CA SER A 160 -3.37 4.34 -12.96
C SER A 160 -3.85 4.02 -11.54
N TYR A 161 -2.94 3.59 -10.67
CA TYR A 161 -3.21 3.38 -9.25
C TYR A 161 -1.91 3.47 -8.42
N ALA A 162 -2.08 3.64 -7.10
CA ALA A 162 -1.01 3.51 -6.13
C ALA A 162 -1.54 2.82 -4.86
N VAL A 163 -0.81 1.83 -4.36
CA VAL A 163 -1.20 1.05 -3.17
C VAL A 163 -0.27 1.37 -2.02
N GLY A 164 -0.82 1.97 -0.98
CA GLY A 164 -0.15 2.20 0.29
C GLY A 164 -0.73 1.32 1.41
N ASP A 165 -0.24 1.51 2.63
CA ASP A 165 -0.64 0.70 3.78
C ASP A 165 -2.06 0.95 4.24
N ARG A 166 -2.48 2.20 4.23
CA ARG A 166 -3.80 2.64 4.72
C ARG A 166 -4.71 3.13 3.61
N CYS A 167 -4.17 3.36 2.40
CA CYS A 167 -4.93 3.93 1.30
C CYS A 167 -4.52 3.32 -0.03
N THR A 168 -5.49 3.02 -0.87
CA THR A 168 -5.28 2.72 -2.28
C THR A 168 -5.88 3.85 -3.11
N ALA A 169 -5.03 4.55 -3.88
CA ALA A 169 -5.47 5.59 -4.81
C ALA A 169 -5.72 5.01 -6.19
N LEU A 170 -6.79 5.43 -6.84
CA LEU A 170 -7.18 5.04 -8.19
C LEU A 170 -7.38 6.28 -9.06
N ALA A 171 -6.72 6.33 -10.22
CA ALA A 171 -6.96 7.34 -11.24
C ALA A 171 -8.20 6.96 -12.06
N MET A 172 -9.31 7.63 -11.79
CA MET A 172 -10.63 7.33 -12.34
C MET A 172 -10.99 8.23 -13.53
N GLY A 173 -10.09 9.13 -13.93
CA GLY A 173 -10.29 10.01 -15.09
C GLY A 173 -10.44 9.21 -16.38
N GLY A 174 -11.49 9.53 -17.17
CA GLY A 174 -11.75 8.86 -18.43
C GLY A 174 -12.26 7.42 -18.35
N LEU A 175 -12.54 6.90 -17.14
CA LEU A 175 -13.01 5.52 -16.91
C LEU A 175 -14.27 5.18 -17.71
N SER A 176 -15.19 6.14 -17.88
CA SER A 176 -16.41 5.98 -18.68
C SER A 176 -16.12 5.70 -20.16
N ASN A 177 -14.95 6.11 -20.66
CA ASN A 177 -14.55 5.99 -22.07
C ASN A 177 -13.73 4.71 -22.33
N LEU A 178 -13.39 3.94 -21.29
CA LEU A 178 -12.64 2.69 -21.47
C LEU A 178 -13.52 1.60 -22.08
N SER A 179 -12.93 0.82 -22.99
CA SER A 179 -13.53 -0.44 -23.44
C SER A 179 -13.63 -1.45 -22.29
N ASP A 180 -14.47 -2.46 -22.44
CA ASP A 180 -14.62 -3.51 -21.42
C ASP A 180 -13.29 -4.25 -21.17
N SER A 181 -12.50 -4.50 -22.22
CA SER A 181 -11.17 -5.10 -22.09
C SER A 181 -10.19 -4.20 -21.31
N ALA A 182 -10.20 -2.89 -21.53
CA ALA A 182 -9.36 -1.95 -20.79
C ALA A 182 -9.81 -1.82 -19.33
N ARG A 183 -11.10 -1.88 -19.06
CA ARG A 183 -11.64 -1.93 -17.69
C ARG A 183 -11.21 -3.20 -16.96
N ALA A 184 -11.31 -4.35 -17.62
CA ALA A 184 -10.86 -5.62 -17.07
C ALA A 184 -9.35 -5.61 -16.78
N ALA A 185 -8.53 -5.09 -17.69
CA ALA A 185 -7.08 -4.94 -17.49
C ALA A 185 -6.76 -4.00 -16.31
N PHE A 186 -7.46 -2.87 -16.21
CA PHE A 186 -7.32 -1.96 -15.07
C PHE A 186 -7.70 -2.65 -13.75
N THR A 187 -8.85 -3.31 -13.70
CA THR A 187 -9.30 -4.09 -12.54
C THR A 187 -8.26 -5.11 -12.13
N GLN A 188 -7.76 -5.91 -13.08
CA GLN A 188 -6.74 -6.91 -12.86
C GLN A 188 -5.46 -6.30 -12.28
N SER A 189 -4.97 -5.20 -12.83
CA SER A 189 -3.78 -4.50 -12.36
C SER A 189 -3.93 -4.00 -10.92
N VAL A 190 -5.09 -3.41 -10.59
CA VAL A 190 -5.38 -2.92 -9.21
C VAL A 190 -5.42 -4.08 -8.22
N LEU A 191 -6.12 -5.17 -8.54
CA LEU A 191 -6.20 -6.36 -7.70
C LEU A 191 -4.82 -6.98 -7.48
N THR A 192 -4.01 -7.07 -8.52
CA THR A 192 -2.62 -7.53 -8.46
C THR A 192 -1.80 -6.66 -7.51
N GLY A 193 -1.86 -5.35 -7.65
CA GLY A 193 -1.13 -4.41 -6.77
C GLY A 193 -1.55 -4.52 -5.30
N ILE A 194 -2.85 -4.62 -5.03
CA ILE A 194 -3.37 -4.82 -3.66
C ILE A 194 -2.83 -6.12 -3.06
N LEU A 195 -2.89 -7.22 -3.82
CA LEU A 195 -2.44 -8.52 -3.35
C LEU A 195 -0.92 -8.59 -3.19
N GLN A 196 -0.13 -8.02 -4.11
CA GLN A 196 1.33 -7.91 -3.96
C GLN A 196 1.70 -7.17 -2.67
N ASN A 197 1.06 -6.02 -2.41
CA ASN A 197 1.27 -5.27 -1.17
C ASN A 197 0.88 -6.07 0.09
N LYS A 198 -0.24 -6.81 0.05
CA LYS A 198 -0.69 -7.63 1.19
C LYS A 198 0.18 -8.86 1.41
N VAL A 199 0.61 -9.53 0.34
CA VAL A 199 1.46 -10.73 0.41
C VAL A 199 2.87 -10.37 0.91
N SER A 200 3.49 -9.29 0.41
CA SER A 200 4.84 -8.88 0.82
C SER A 200 4.94 -8.60 2.33
N LYS A 201 3.83 -8.24 2.98
CA LYS A 201 3.75 -7.93 4.42
C LYS A 201 3.37 -9.12 5.31
N GLN A 202 3.21 -10.30 4.72
CA GLN A 202 2.89 -11.48 5.50
C GLN A 202 4.11 -11.98 6.31
N THR A 203 3.82 -12.63 7.42
CA THR A 203 4.85 -13.24 8.27
C THR A 203 5.57 -14.36 7.54
N SER A 204 6.80 -14.64 7.95
CA SER A 204 7.59 -15.76 7.41
C SER A 204 6.86 -17.10 7.56
N GLU A 205 6.08 -17.30 8.62
CA GLU A 205 5.28 -18.50 8.84
C GLU A 205 4.18 -18.63 7.76
N THR A 206 3.44 -17.57 7.48
CA THR A 206 2.41 -17.56 6.43
C THR A 206 3.00 -17.88 5.06
N LEU A 207 4.19 -17.35 4.76
CA LEU A 207 4.87 -17.52 3.47
C LEU A 207 5.68 -18.82 3.36
N GLN A 208 5.87 -19.57 4.46
CA GLN A 208 6.77 -20.73 4.52
C GLN A 208 6.51 -21.77 3.42
N SER A 209 5.24 -22.04 3.13
CA SER A 209 4.85 -23.02 2.11
C SER A 209 5.31 -22.64 0.70
N PHE A 210 5.50 -21.37 0.44
CA PHE A 210 5.99 -20.80 -0.82
C PHE A 210 7.52 -20.61 -0.81
N VAL A 211 8.05 -19.88 0.19
CA VAL A 211 9.45 -19.45 0.19
C VAL A 211 10.45 -20.60 0.38
N LYS A 212 10.02 -21.71 0.97
CA LYS A 212 10.91 -22.89 1.22
C LYS A 212 11.58 -23.43 -0.06
N TYR A 213 10.99 -23.20 -1.22
CA TYR A 213 11.52 -23.69 -2.50
C TYR A 213 12.61 -22.79 -3.10
N GLY A 214 12.72 -21.53 -2.67
CA GLY A 214 13.68 -20.57 -3.20
C GLY A 214 14.56 -19.90 -2.14
N SER A 215 14.35 -20.19 -0.85
CA SER A 215 14.96 -19.45 0.26
C SER A 215 16.49 -19.41 0.25
N ALA A 216 17.15 -20.45 -0.26
CA ALA A 216 18.60 -20.51 -0.36
C ALA A 216 19.17 -19.76 -1.58
N LEU A 217 18.31 -19.38 -2.53
CA LEU A 217 18.71 -18.82 -3.82
C LEU A 217 18.42 -17.31 -3.94
N TYR A 218 17.49 -16.76 -3.15
CA TYR A 218 17.08 -15.36 -3.27
C TYR A 218 18.26 -14.38 -3.28
N GLY A 219 18.37 -13.59 -4.36
CA GLY A 219 19.39 -12.56 -4.52
C GLY A 219 20.84 -13.12 -4.67
N THR A 220 21.00 -14.42 -4.88
CA THR A 220 22.30 -15.02 -5.13
C THR A 220 22.55 -15.24 -6.61
N SER A 221 23.82 -15.28 -7.01
CA SER A 221 24.21 -15.65 -8.36
C SER A 221 24.23 -17.18 -8.53
N SER A 222 23.80 -17.66 -9.70
CA SER A 222 23.96 -19.06 -10.10
C SER A 222 25.43 -19.36 -10.36
N SER A 223 25.80 -20.61 -10.17
CA SER A 223 27.08 -21.14 -10.66
C SER A 223 27.12 -21.33 -12.19
N GLU A 224 25.95 -21.38 -12.81
CA GLU A 224 25.78 -21.39 -14.26
C GLU A 224 25.82 -19.95 -14.79
N SER A 225 26.42 -19.76 -15.96
CA SER A 225 26.53 -18.45 -16.61
C SER A 225 25.75 -18.48 -17.92
N PRO A 226 24.44 -18.27 -17.89
CA PRO A 226 23.63 -18.25 -19.10
C PRO A 226 24.09 -17.11 -20.02
N ALA A 227 24.22 -17.39 -21.31
CA ALA A 227 24.67 -16.41 -22.30
C ALA A 227 23.50 -15.62 -22.94
N THR A 228 22.29 -16.15 -22.80
CA THR A 228 21.06 -15.54 -23.39
C THR A 228 19.94 -15.45 -22.35
N GLU A 229 18.93 -14.63 -22.64
CA GLU A 229 17.74 -14.53 -21.81
C GLU A 229 16.96 -15.85 -21.78
N ASP A 230 16.90 -16.59 -22.89
CA ASP A 230 16.21 -17.89 -22.95
C ASP A 230 16.89 -18.91 -22.05
N GLU A 231 18.21 -19.04 -22.11
CA GLU A 231 18.97 -19.90 -21.20
C GLU A 231 18.77 -19.49 -19.75
N ASN A 232 18.76 -18.19 -19.46
CA ASN A 232 18.48 -17.65 -18.15
C ASN A 232 17.08 -18.02 -17.67
N MET A 233 16.07 -17.95 -18.53
CA MET A 233 14.71 -18.32 -18.18
C MET A 233 14.55 -19.82 -17.92
N VAL A 234 15.28 -20.69 -18.64
CA VAL A 234 15.33 -22.13 -18.35
C VAL A 234 15.95 -22.38 -16.97
N LEU A 235 17.07 -21.71 -16.66
CA LEU A 235 17.73 -21.78 -15.35
C LEU A 235 16.79 -21.33 -14.22
N MET A 236 16.09 -20.19 -14.40
CA MET A 236 15.12 -19.69 -13.42
C MET A 236 14.00 -20.70 -13.19
N LYS A 237 13.35 -21.19 -14.24
CA LYS A 237 12.23 -22.15 -14.14
C LYS A 237 12.66 -23.46 -13.49
N THR A 238 13.82 -23.98 -13.83
CA THR A 238 14.40 -25.19 -13.21
C THR A 238 14.60 -25.01 -11.70
N SER A 239 14.97 -23.79 -11.28
CA SER A 239 15.15 -23.43 -9.87
C SER A 239 13.83 -23.01 -9.18
N GLY A 240 12.70 -23.01 -9.92
CA GLY A 240 11.38 -22.68 -9.38
C GLY A 240 11.03 -21.19 -9.38
N PHE A 241 11.70 -20.40 -10.22
CA PHE A 241 11.37 -18.99 -10.44
C PHE A 241 10.76 -18.79 -11.83
N ILE A 242 9.92 -17.79 -11.97
CA ILE A 242 9.28 -17.44 -13.24
C ILE A 242 9.79 -16.12 -13.84
N SER A 243 10.69 -15.45 -13.13
CA SER A 243 11.40 -14.26 -13.59
C SER A 243 12.81 -14.24 -13.02
N PRO A 244 13.79 -13.62 -13.71
CA PRO A 244 15.12 -13.36 -13.16
C PRO A 244 15.08 -12.18 -12.17
N TYR A 245 16.20 -11.84 -11.58
CA TYR A 245 16.37 -10.57 -10.88
C TYR A 245 16.31 -9.41 -11.87
N TYR A 246 15.55 -8.36 -11.51
CA TYR A 246 15.48 -7.12 -12.25
C TYR A 246 16.09 -5.97 -11.45
N TRP A 247 16.87 -5.13 -12.14
CA TRP A 247 17.26 -3.80 -11.68
C TRP A 247 16.63 -2.78 -12.63
N GLY A 248 15.59 -2.11 -12.16
CA GLY A 248 14.71 -1.37 -13.07
C GLY A 248 14.09 -2.32 -14.11
N ASP A 249 14.22 -1.97 -15.38
CA ASP A 249 13.67 -2.77 -16.49
C ASP A 249 14.66 -3.79 -17.07
N TYR A 250 15.86 -3.93 -16.48
CA TYR A 250 16.90 -4.80 -17.01
C TYR A 250 17.00 -6.11 -16.23
N PRO A 251 16.85 -7.28 -16.92
CA PRO A 251 17.10 -8.57 -16.32
C PRO A 251 18.60 -8.81 -16.14
N TYR A 252 18.98 -9.38 -14.99
CA TYR A 252 20.34 -9.83 -14.76
C TYR A 252 20.46 -11.34 -15.04
N LEU A 253 21.34 -11.70 -15.98
CA LEU A 253 21.60 -13.10 -16.32
C LEU A 253 22.31 -13.82 -15.17
N GLY A 254 21.81 -15.00 -14.82
CA GLY A 254 22.38 -15.83 -13.76
C GLY A 254 22.14 -15.33 -12.33
N LEU A 255 21.39 -14.23 -12.14
CA LEU A 255 21.03 -13.73 -10.81
C LEU A 255 19.57 -14.11 -10.47
N TYR A 256 19.40 -14.82 -9.37
CA TYR A 256 18.06 -15.19 -8.88
C TYR A 256 17.31 -13.98 -8.32
N PRO A 257 16.00 -13.92 -8.48
CA PRO A 257 15.18 -12.79 -7.99
C PRO A 257 15.31 -12.63 -6.48
N SER A 258 15.03 -11.45 -5.98
CA SER A 258 14.78 -11.25 -4.55
C SER A 258 13.48 -11.96 -4.13
N LYS A 259 13.33 -12.19 -2.83
CA LYS A 259 12.08 -12.76 -2.29
C LYS A 259 10.85 -11.96 -2.72
N ASP A 260 10.94 -10.64 -2.68
CA ASP A 260 9.80 -9.77 -2.99
C ASP A 260 9.47 -9.78 -4.49
N GLN A 261 10.47 -9.84 -5.36
CA GLN A 261 10.26 -10.02 -6.81
C GLN A 261 9.59 -11.36 -7.12
N ASP A 262 10.04 -12.44 -6.45
CA ASP A 262 9.47 -13.77 -6.61
C ASP A 262 8.01 -13.84 -6.09
N LEU A 263 7.72 -13.25 -4.94
CA LEU A 263 6.35 -13.13 -4.43
C LEU A 263 5.46 -12.36 -5.40
N ALA A 264 5.93 -11.22 -5.90
CA ALA A 264 5.17 -10.37 -6.81
C ALA A 264 4.85 -11.08 -8.14
N SER A 265 5.83 -11.78 -8.72
CA SER A 265 5.65 -12.52 -9.98
C SER A 265 4.64 -13.67 -9.84
N PHE A 266 4.66 -14.39 -8.72
CA PHE A 266 3.70 -15.48 -8.49
C PHE A 266 2.30 -14.97 -8.11
N VAL A 267 2.15 -13.81 -7.46
CA VAL A 267 0.83 -13.16 -7.29
C VAL A 267 0.24 -12.87 -8.66
N GLU A 268 1.01 -12.28 -9.57
CA GLU A 268 0.56 -11.98 -10.93
C GLU A 268 0.18 -13.26 -11.68
N LEU A 269 1.02 -14.30 -11.64
CA LEU A 269 0.75 -15.58 -12.30
C LEU A 269 -0.58 -16.19 -11.83
N VAL A 270 -0.82 -16.20 -10.51
CA VAL A 270 -2.06 -16.76 -9.92
C VAL A 270 -3.31 -15.99 -10.34
N LEU A 271 -3.19 -14.69 -10.58
CA LEU A 271 -4.32 -13.85 -10.96
C LEU A 271 -4.57 -13.83 -12.47
N THR A 272 -3.55 -14.15 -13.28
CA THR A 272 -3.63 -14.06 -14.75
C THR A 272 -3.76 -15.39 -15.46
N GLN A 273 -3.42 -16.51 -14.80
CA GLN A 273 -3.46 -17.83 -15.40
C GLN A 273 -4.23 -18.83 -14.53
N THR A 274 -4.98 -19.69 -15.17
CA THR A 274 -5.67 -20.82 -14.53
C THR A 274 -4.69 -21.93 -14.14
N ALA A 275 -5.11 -22.84 -13.28
CA ALA A 275 -4.28 -23.98 -12.87
C ALA A 275 -3.89 -24.86 -14.09
N ASP A 276 -4.83 -25.12 -15.00
CA ASP A 276 -4.60 -25.95 -16.19
C ASP A 276 -3.59 -25.30 -17.16
N GLU A 277 -3.66 -23.97 -17.34
CA GLU A 277 -2.68 -23.22 -18.12
C GLU A 277 -1.29 -23.30 -17.50
N VAL A 278 -1.18 -23.14 -16.18
CA VAL A 278 0.10 -23.22 -15.46
C VAL A 278 0.64 -24.65 -15.49
N GLU A 279 -0.18 -25.68 -15.28
CA GLU A 279 0.24 -27.08 -15.37
C GLU A 279 0.76 -27.42 -16.77
N SER A 280 0.11 -26.92 -17.83
CA SER A 280 0.55 -27.10 -19.20
C SER A 280 1.84 -26.34 -19.51
N ALA A 281 1.93 -25.05 -19.13
CA ALA A 281 3.09 -24.20 -19.45
C ALA A 281 4.36 -24.56 -18.67
N TYR A 282 4.21 -25.16 -17.50
CA TYR A 282 5.31 -25.50 -16.59
C TYR A 282 5.40 -26.98 -16.27
N ALA A 283 4.92 -27.86 -17.16
CA ALA A 283 4.93 -29.32 -16.98
C ALA A 283 6.33 -29.86 -16.62
N ASP A 284 7.38 -29.31 -17.23
CA ASP A 284 8.78 -29.69 -16.98
C ASP A 284 9.39 -29.02 -15.74
N TYR A 285 8.66 -28.13 -15.06
CA TYR A 285 9.13 -27.32 -13.94
C TYR A 285 8.29 -27.53 -12.67
N PRO A 286 8.31 -28.68 -12.03
CA PRO A 286 7.40 -29.06 -10.95
C PRO A 286 7.50 -28.15 -9.71
N ILE A 287 8.62 -27.45 -9.51
CA ILE A 287 8.76 -26.48 -8.41
C ILE A 287 7.90 -25.24 -8.67
N VAL A 288 7.83 -24.77 -9.91
CA VAL A 288 6.96 -23.64 -10.29
C VAL A 288 5.49 -23.97 -9.99
N ILE A 289 5.02 -25.16 -10.37
CA ILE A 289 3.65 -25.61 -10.10
C ILE A 289 3.38 -25.67 -8.58
N LYS A 290 4.32 -26.20 -7.80
CA LYS A 290 4.18 -26.24 -6.32
C LYS A 290 4.11 -24.84 -5.71
N LYS A 291 4.90 -23.90 -6.20
CA LYS A 291 4.88 -22.50 -5.73
C LYS A 291 3.61 -21.80 -6.16
N TYR A 292 3.11 -22.01 -7.39
CA TYR A 292 1.82 -21.49 -7.83
C TYR A 292 0.68 -21.95 -6.90
N ASN A 293 0.59 -23.23 -6.61
CA ASN A 293 -0.44 -23.78 -5.72
C ASN A 293 -0.31 -23.23 -4.28
N ALA A 294 0.92 -23.05 -3.78
CA ALA A 294 1.16 -22.44 -2.47
C ALA A 294 0.71 -20.97 -2.45
N MET A 295 1.06 -20.17 -3.47
CA MET A 295 0.65 -18.78 -3.57
C MET A 295 -0.86 -18.64 -3.71
N LYS A 296 -1.50 -19.45 -4.54
CA LYS A 296 -2.96 -19.48 -4.69
C LYS A 296 -3.65 -19.71 -3.34
N LYS A 297 -3.16 -20.66 -2.54
CA LYS A 297 -3.67 -20.91 -1.19
C LYS A 297 -3.48 -19.72 -0.25
N ILE A 298 -2.32 -19.06 -0.29
CA ILE A 298 -2.03 -17.86 0.49
C ILE A 298 -3.04 -16.75 0.15
N ILE A 299 -3.24 -16.47 -1.13
CA ILE A 299 -4.15 -15.44 -1.63
C ILE A 299 -5.60 -15.70 -1.20
N ILE A 300 -6.08 -16.94 -1.30
CA ILE A 300 -7.41 -17.34 -0.82
C ILE A 300 -7.52 -17.12 0.69
N ASN A 301 -6.52 -17.52 1.46
CA ASN A 301 -6.51 -17.35 2.92
C ASN A 301 -6.47 -15.88 3.34
N LEU A 302 -5.90 -15.00 2.53
CA LEU A 302 -5.94 -13.55 2.73
C LEU A 302 -7.34 -12.98 2.48
N GLY A 303 -8.19 -13.70 1.76
CA GLY A 303 -9.59 -13.32 1.53
C GLY A 303 -9.90 -12.88 0.10
N TYR A 304 -9.07 -13.26 -0.88
CA TYR A 304 -9.38 -13.07 -2.29
C TYR A 304 -10.49 -14.04 -2.72
N ILE A 305 -11.40 -13.55 -3.55
CA ILE A 305 -12.57 -14.25 -4.09
C ILE A 305 -12.42 -14.28 -5.62
N TYR A 306 -12.34 -15.48 -6.19
CA TYR A 306 -12.21 -15.70 -7.64
C TYR A 306 -13.51 -15.46 -8.38
#